data_609f5770f8f3a8b3a3062c97078e4919
#
_entry.id   609f5770f8f3a8b3a3062c97078e4919
#
_cell.length_a   1.000
_cell.length_b   1.000
_cell.length_c   1.000
_cell.angle_alpha   90.00
_cell.angle_beta   90.00
_cell.angle_gamma   90.00
#
_symmetry.space_group_name_H-M   'P 1'
#
loop_
_entity.id
_entity.type
_entity.pdbx_description
1 polymer ?
#
loop_
_entity_poly.entity_id
_entity_poly.type
_entity_poly.pdbx_seq_one_letter_code
_entity_poly.pdbx_strand_id
1 'polypeptide(L)'
;MKVLVVNAGSSSLKYQLFDTATYEVVAKGICERIGIDGKITHKMPGRENYVAELPMPNHSVATKILIDTLTSADHGCIKSMDEIEAVGHRIVHGGAFFSESVKVTPEVIEKLEQCRDLAPLHTGAHLMGIKGITDALPGVPQVLVFDTAFHQTMPDYAWMYPIPYEMYEKYSIRRYGAHGTSHRYVAGEMCKILGRTEGTKIITCHIGNGSSISAVKDGKVIDTSMGFTPLDGVEMGTRCGSIDPAIVTFIMEHEGYTPAKMSDFMNKECGMLGVSGISSDSRDIEAAILKGDKRATLAANILAYQIKKYIGSYTAAMNGLDAIVFTAGMGENNTELRERVCRDMEYFGIKLDNELNAKMHHQPNTVKLSTEDSKVQVWLIPTNEELVIASDTERLVKE
;
A
#
# COMPACT_ATOMS: atom_id res chain seq x y z
N MET A 1 23.95 -9.94 0.46
CA MET A 1 24.01 -8.69 1.28
C MET A 1 22.84 -8.67 2.25
N LYS A 2 23.04 -8.13 3.46
CA LYS A 2 21.93 -7.94 4.40
C LYS A 2 21.34 -6.54 4.27
N VAL A 3 20.08 -6.47 3.87
CA VAL A 3 19.35 -5.22 3.67
C VAL A 3 18.27 -5.10 4.74
N LEU A 4 18.32 -4.01 5.51
CA LEU A 4 17.29 -3.65 6.46
C LEU A 4 16.22 -2.79 5.78
N VAL A 5 14.99 -3.27 5.71
CA VAL A 5 13.85 -2.50 5.21
C VAL A 5 13.11 -1.87 6.39
N VAL A 6 12.86 -0.57 6.30
CA VAL A 6 12.22 0.24 7.36
C VAL A 6 10.99 0.97 6.81
N ASN A 7 9.91 0.92 7.58
CA ASN A 7 8.68 1.67 7.33
C ASN A 7 8.31 2.45 8.60
N ALA A 8 8.63 3.74 8.61
CA ALA A 8 8.35 4.65 9.72
C ALA A 8 6.98 5.31 9.56
N GLY A 9 6.05 4.95 10.44
CA GLY A 9 4.75 5.61 10.60
C GLY A 9 4.78 6.66 11.71
N SER A 10 3.67 7.36 11.94
CA SER A 10 3.57 8.43 12.95
C SER A 10 3.89 7.97 14.38
N SER A 11 3.48 6.75 14.75
CA SER A 11 3.69 6.16 16.09
C SER A 11 4.23 4.74 16.05
N SER A 12 4.77 4.32 14.90
CA SER A 12 5.30 2.96 14.72
C SER A 12 6.49 2.95 13.77
N LEU A 13 7.34 1.92 13.90
CA LEU A 13 8.45 1.63 13.00
C LEU A 13 8.45 0.14 12.75
N LYS A 14 8.05 -0.27 11.56
CA LYS A 14 8.12 -1.67 11.11
C LYS A 14 9.44 -1.92 10.42
N TYR A 15 9.96 -3.13 10.54
CA TYR A 15 11.21 -3.50 9.87
C TYR A 15 11.23 -4.96 9.44
N GLN A 16 12.02 -5.23 8.40
CA GLN A 16 12.41 -6.57 7.98
C GLN A 16 13.88 -6.56 7.57
N LEU A 17 14.65 -7.55 8.01
CA LEU A 17 16.02 -7.79 7.57
C LEU A 17 16.01 -8.91 6.56
N PHE A 18 16.50 -8.64 5.36
CA PHE A 18 16.62 -9.60 4.27
C PHE A 18 18.07 -10.05 4.06
N ASP A 19 18.26 -11.32 3.73
CA ASP A 19 19.45 -11.75 3.02
C ASP A 19 19.15 -11.75 1.52
N THR A 20 19.73 -10.81 0.77
CA THR A 20 19.44 -10.66 -0.67
C THR A 20 20.09 -11.74 -1.54
N ALA A 21 20.93 -12.62 -1.00
CA ALA A 21 21.40 -13.79 -1.74
C ALA A 21 20.28 -14.82 -2.00
N THR A 22 19.32 -14.90 -1.07
CA THR A 22 18.15 -15.82 -1.15
C THR A 22 16.82 -15.07 -1.15
N TYR A 23 16.83 -13.78 -0.83
CA TYR A 23 15.66 -12.96 -0.51
C TYR A 23 14.80 -13.50 0.65
N GLU A 24 15.39 -14.28 1.52
CA GLU A 24 14.75 -14.75 2.74
C GLU A 24 14.73 -13.68 3.82
N VAL A 25 13.65 -13.66 4.59
CA VAL A 25 13.51 -12.78 5.76
C VAL A 25 14.26 -13.39 6.93
N VAL A 26 15.36 -12.78 7.32
CA VAL A 26 16.18 -13.18 8.47
C VAL A 26 15.48 -12.85 9.78
N ALA A 27 14.88 -11.66 9.85
CA ALA A 27 14.09 -11.20 11.00
C ALA A 27 13.09 -10.12 10.56
N LYS A 28 12.00 -9.98 11.32
CA LYS A 28 11.03 -8.88 11.15
C LYS A 28 10.47 -8.45 12.47
N GLY A 29 9.94 -7.23 12.54
CA GLY A 29 9.34 -6.75 13.77
C GLY A 29 8.69 -5.38 13.64
N ILE A 30 8.20 -4.92 14.77
CA ILE A 30 7.56 -3.62 14.91
C ILE A 30 7.90 -3.00 16.25
N CYS A 31 8.28 -1.73 16.23
CA CYS A 31 8.20 -0.85 17.38
C CYS A 31 6.89 -0.07 17.26
N GLU A 32 6.01 -0.18 18.23
CA GLU A 32 4.70 0.47 18.23
C GLU A 32 4.52 1.35 19.48
N ARG A 33 3.52 2.25 19.44
CA ARG A 33 3.24 3.20 20.54
C ARG A 33 4.41 4.16 20.83
N ILE A 34 5.18 4.51 19.77
CA ILE A 34 6.27 5.50 19.86
C ILE A 34 5.67 6.85 20.27
N GLY A 35 6.28 7.48 21.27
CA GLY A 35 5.80 8.73 21.86
C GLY A 35 4.81 8.53 23.02
N ILE A 36 4.49 7.29 23.39
CA ILE A 36 3.60 6.95 24.50
C ILE A 36 4.37 6.10 25.51
N ASP A 37 4.32 4.79 25.43
CA ASP A 37 4.95 3.87 26.37
C ASP A 37 5.91 2.87 25.70
N GLY A 38 5.80 2.73 24.37
CA GLY A 38 6.68 1.94 23.53
C GLY A 38 6.58 0.42 23.75
N LYS A 39 6.55 -0.32 22.63
CA LYS A 39 6.58 -1.79 22.65
C LYS A 39 7.30 -2.29 21.40
N ILE A 40 8.22 -3.23 21.57
CA ILE A 40 8.82 -3.95 20.45
C ILE A 40 8.30 -5.38 20.38
N THR A 41 8.01 -5.82 19.16
CA THR A 41 7.77 -7.23 18.83
C THR A 41 8.77 -7.63 17.76
N HIS A 42 9.66 -8.58 18.05
CA HIS A 42 10.67 -9.08 17.14
C HIS A 42 10.43 -10.56 16.86
N LYS A 43 10.55 -10.95 15.60
CA LYS A 43 10.24 -12.29 15.10
C LYS A 43 11.35 -12.81 14.22
N MET A 44 11.76 -14.04 14.43
CA MET A 44 12.69 -14.78 13.58
C MET A 44 12.08 -16.13 13.17
N PRO A 45 12.36 -16.63 11.96
CA PRO A 45 11.92 -17.95 11.56
C PRO A 45 12.37 -19.04 12.57
N GLY A 46 11.44 -19.88 12.99
CA GLY A 46 11.73 -21.01 13.89
C GLY A 46 12.08 -20.66 15.33
N ARG A 47 11.90 -19.41 15.77
CA ARG A 47 12.09 -18.98 17.17
C ARG A 47 10.83 -18.37 17.74
N GLU A 48 10.71 -18.38 19.07
CA GLU A 48 9.66 -17.65 19.78
C GLU A 48 9.80 -16.14 19.58
N ASN A 49 8.67 -15.43 19.54
CA ASN A 49 8.67 -13.99 19.40
C ASN A 49 9.24 -13.34 20.67
N TYR A 50 10.18 -12.41 20.50
CA TYR A 50 10.58 -11.52 21.57
C TYR A 50 9.62 -10.33 21.62
N VAL A 51 9.07 -10.06 22.79
CA VAL A 51 8.17 -8.94 23.06
C VAL A 51 8.64 -8.21 24.31
N ALA A 52 8.84 -6.90 24.22
CA ALA A 52 9.20 -6.08 25.37
C ALA A 52 8.52 -4.71 25.32
N GLU A 53 8.13 -4.22 26.49
CA GLU A 53 7.67 -2.84 26.69
C GLU A 53 8.90 -2.01 27.09
N LEU A 54 9.26 -1.04 26.25
CA LEU A 54 10.46 -0.22 26.42
C LEU A 54 10.11 1.25 26.07
N PRO A 55 10.50 2.22 26.90
CA PRO A 55 10.24 3.63 26.60
C PRO A 55 10.80 4.04 25.23
N MET A 56 9.93 4.47 24.35
CA MET A 56 10.28 4.95 22.99
C MET A 56 9.73 6.37 22.78
N PRO A 57 10.36 7.40 23.34
CA PRO A 57 9.86 8.78 23.26
C PRO A 57 9.83 9.33 21.82
N ASN A 58 10.63 8.77 20.91
CA ASN A 58 10.70 9.16 19.51
C ASN A 58 11.27 8.06 18.62
N HIS A 59 11.28 8.29 17.31
CA HIS A 59 11.77 7.33 16.31
C HIS A 59 13.27 7.04 16.41
N SER A 60 14.09 7.98 16.85
CA SER A 60 15.54 7.75 17.03
C SER A 60 15.80 6.70 18.11
N VAL A 61 15.07 6.78 19.25
CA VAL A 61 15.15 5.76 20.31
C VAL A 61 14.59 4.41 19.84
N ALA A 62 13.47 4.43 19.11
CA ALA A 62 12.90 3.21 18.53
C ALA A 62 13.87 2.54 17.56
N THR A 63 14.56 3.31 16.70
CA THR A 63 15.60 2.80 15.80
C THR A 63 16.77 2.18 16.58
N LYS A 64 17.22 2.83 17.64
CA LYS A 64 18.29 2.27 18.49
C LYS A 64 17.85 0.93 19.11
N ILE A 65 16.65 0.86 19.70
CA ILE A 65 16.10 -0.37 20.26
C ILE A 65 16.00 -1.47 19.22
N LEU A 66 15.59 -1.14 17.98
CA LEU A 66 15.56 -2.07 16.85
C LEU A 66 16.95 -2.65 16.59
N ILE A 67 17.97 -1.78 16.45
CA ILE A 67 19.36 -2.22 16.16
C ILE A 67 19.93 -3.05 17.33
N ASP A 68 19.72 -2.61 18.58
CA ASP A 68 20.13 -3.35 19.77
C ASP A 68 19.44 -4.72 19.84
N THR A 69 18.19 -4.83 19.40
CA THR A 69 17.46 -6.10 19.31
C THR A 69 18.02 -7.02 18.25
N LEU A 70 18.33 -6.50 17.04
CA LEU A 70 18.93 -7.29 15.96
C LEU A 70 20.30 -7.86 16.33
N THR A 71 21.07 -7.15 17.16
CA THR A 71 22.43 -7.54 17.60
C THR A 71 22.47 -8.19 18.97
N SER A 72 21.32 -8.39 19.64
CA SER A 72 21.22 -9.00 20.96
C SER A 72 21.78 -10.42 20.97
N ALA A 73 22.52 -10.79 22.03
CA ALA A 73 23.03 -12.16 22.21
C ALA A 73 21.88 -13.19 22.36
N ASP A 74 20.75 -12.78 22.98
CA ASP A 74 19.64 -13.68 23.30
C ASP A 74 18.57 -13.72 22.18
N HIS A 75 18.30 -12.57 21.56
CA HIS A 75 17.18 -12.39 20.64
C HIS A 75 17.62 -11.96 19.23
N GLY A 76 18.92 -11.70 19.02
CA GLY A 76 19.41 -11.16 17.76
C GLY A 76 19.62 -12.21 16.66
N CYS A 77 19.77 -11.71 15.45
CA CYS A 77 20.00 -12.50 14.25
C CYS A 77 21.31 -12.16 13.52
N ILE A 78 22.01 -11.12 13.97
CA ILE A 78 23.32 -10.67 13.47
C ILE A 78 24.27 -10.46 14.66
N LYS A 79 25.57 -10.56 14.40
CA LYS A 79 26.61 -10.45 15.45
C LYS A 79 27.04 -9.01 15.70
N SER A 80 26.98 -8.18 14.66
CA SER A 80 27.34 -6.76 14.74
C SER A 80 26.50 -5.93 13.75
N MET A 81 26.46 -4.64 13.97
CA MET A 81 25.79 -3.67 13.07
C MET A 81 26.43 -3.65 11.67
N ASP A 82 27.70 -3.98 11.54
CA ASP A 82 28.43 -3.99 10.25
C ASP A 82 27.89 -5.04 9.28
N GLU A 83 27.08 -5.99 9.76
CA GLU A 83 26.39 -6.93 8.89
C GLU A 83 25.20 -6.30 8.13
N ILE A 84 24.73 -5.12 8.55
CA ILE A 84 23.69 -4.36 7.82
C ILE A 84 24.42 -3.54 6.77
N GLU A 85 24.36 -3.98 5.52
CA GLU A 85 25.13 -3.41 4.42
C GLU A 85 24.39 -2.29 3.70
N ALA A 86 23.05 -2.23 3.83
CA ALA A 86 22.21 -1.17 3.28
C ALA A 86 20.85 -1.07 3.99
N VAL A 87 20.19 0.09 3.89
CA VAL A 87 18.84 0.30 4.43
C VAL A 87 17.91 0.85 3.36
N GLY A 88 16.75 0.21 3.17
CA GLY A 88 15.68 0.68 2.32
C GLY A 88 14.53 1.26 3.13
N HIS A 89 14.06 2.45 2.77
CA HIS A 89 12.95 3.13 3.43
C HIS A 89 11.72 3.16 2.53
N ARG A 90 10.55 2.77 3.07
CA ARG A 90 9.28 3.06 2.44
C ARG A 90 8.93 4.53 2.66
N ILE A 91 8.62 5.25 1.60
CA ILE A 91 8.19 6.63 1.60
C ILE A 91 6.81 6.72 0.95
N VAL A 92 5.84 7.27 1.67
CA VAL A 92 4.44 7.34 1.21
C VAL A 92 4.27 8.26 0.01
N HIS A 93 5.02 9.37 -0.07
CA HIS A 93 4.81 10.36 -1.12
C HIS A 93 6.12 11.00 -1.58
N GLY A 94 6.38 10.91 -2.88
CA GLY A 94 7.56 11.50 -3.53
C GLY A 94 7.28 12.77 -4.33
N GLY A 95 6.04 13.27 -4.33
CA GLY A 95 5.64 14.41 -5.15
C GLY A 95 5.87 14.13 -6.64
N ALA A 96 6.12 15.20 -7.38
CA ALA A 96 6.56 15.12 -8.78
C ALA A 96 8.09 14.96 -8.92
N PHE A 97 8.82 14.93 -7.80
CA PHE A 97 10.29 14.89 -7.79
C PHE A 97 10.84 13.48 -8.02
N PHE A 98 10.10 12.45 -7.59
CA PHE A 98 10.61 11.09 -7.57
C PHE A 98 9.71 10.14 -8.38
N SER A 99 10.22 9.71 -9.52
CA SER A 99 9.60 8.71 -10.41
C SER A 99 10.18 7.30 -10.24
N GLU A 100 11.20 7.16 -9.39
CA GLU A 100 11.89 5.92 -9.09
C GLU A 100 12.51 5.95 -7.68
N SER A 101 13.03 4.81 -7.25
CA SER A 101 13.80 4.71 -6.00
C SER A 101 15.15 5.42 -6.12
N VAL A 102 15.60 6.06 -5.06
CA VAL A 102 16.84 6.87 -5.07
C VAL A 102 17.70 6.65 -3.84
N LYS A 103 19.03 6.79 -3.96
CA LYS A 103 19.95 6.85 -2.81
C LYS A 103 19.72 8.14 -2.02
N VAL A 104 19.82 8.05 -0.71
CA VAL A 104 19.73 9.22 0.18
C VAL A 104 20.95 10.10 -0.01
N THR A 105 20.70 11.36 -0.35
CA THR A 105 21.69 12.45 -0.38
C THR A 105 21.07 13.70 0.27
N PRO A 106 21.86 14.74 0.60
CA PRO A 106 21.32 15.99 1.12
C PRO A 106 20.25 16.60 0.20
N GLU A 107 20.44 16.55 -1.11
CA GLU A 107 19.50 17.08 -2.11
C GLU A 107 18.19 16.26 -2.16
N VAL A 108 18.28 14.94 -1.97
CA VAL A 108 17.10 14.05 -1.88
C VAL A 108 16.29 14.37 -0.63
N ILE A 109 16.95 14.60 0.51
CA ILE A 109 16.28 15.00 1.75
C ILE A 109 15.57 16.34 1.61
N GLU A 110 16.22 17.34 0.97
CA GLU A 110 15.62 18.64 0.70
C GLU A 110 14.35 18.53 -0.17
N LYS A 111 14.40 17.73 -1.24
CA LYS A 111 13.23 17.46 -2.09
C LYS A 111 12.12 16.71 -1.33
N LEU A 112 12.49 15.76 -0.48
CA LEU A 112 11.52 15.04 0.34
C LEU A 112 10.83 15.99 1.34
N GLU A 113 11.56 16.94 1.92
CA GLU A 113 10.97 17.96 2.79
C GLU A 113 9.93 18.83 2.04
N GLN A 114 10.17 19.14 0.76
CA GLN A 114 9.20 19.88 -0.08
C GLN A 114 7.91 19.10 -0.35
N CYS A 115 7.91 17.76 -0.17
CA CYS A 115 6.71 16.93 -0.25
C CYS A 115 5.86 16.95 1.04
N ARG A 116 6.23 17.73 2.07
CA ARG A 116 5.56 17.73 3.37
C ARG A 116 4.06 18.05 3.26
N ASP A 117 3.72 19.04 2.45
CA ASP A 117 2.32 19.46 2.28
C ASP A 117 1.45 18.41 1.55
N LEU A 118 2.08 17.52 0.76
CA LEU A 118 1.41 16.42 0.08
C LEU A 118 1.14 15.22 1.00
N ALA A 119 1.95 15.03 2.05
CA ALA A 119 1.80 13.96 3.03
C ALA A 119 2.16 14.43 4.46
N PRO A 120 1.41 15.41 5.03
CA PRO A 120 1.80 16.08 6.27
C PRO A 120 1.90 15.14 7.48
N LEU A 121 1.11 14.07 7.51
CA LEU A 121 1.14 13.07 8.58
C LEU A 121 2.28 12.05 8.47
N HIS A 122 2.95 11.96 7.31
CA HIS A 122 3.92 10.91 7.02
C HIS A 122 5.34 11.43 6.83
N THR A 123 5.52 12.54 6.09
CA THR A 123 6.85 13.04 5.72
C THR A 123 7.74 13.31 6.93
N GLY A 124 7.20 13.89 7.99
CA GLY A 124 7.94 14.10 9.24
C GLY A 124 8.44 12.81 9.88
N ALA A 125 7.60 11.76 9.93
CA ALA A 125 7.98 10.45 10.46
C ALA A 125 9.05 9.77 9.59
N HIS A 126 8.95 9.89 8.26
CA HIS A 126 9.95 9.35 7.33
C HIS A 126 11.31 10.01 7.53
N LEU A 127 11.36 11.33 7.61
CA LEU A 127 12.60 12.09 7.86
C LEU A 127 13.24 11.73 9.21
N MET A 128 12.41 11.56 10.26
CA MET A 128 12.91 11.10 11.56
C MET A 128 13.44 9.65 11.49
N GLY A 129 12.79 8.77 10.73
CA GLY A 129 13.25 7.41 10.51
C GLY A 129 14.59 7.36 9.77
N ILE A 130 14.74 8.14 8.68
CA ILE A 130 15.99 8.26 7.92
C ILE A 130 17.11 8.78 8.82
N LYS A 131 16.83 9.88 9.57
CA LYS A 131 17.81 10.43 10.51
C LYS A 131 18.18 9.43 11.60
N GLY A 132 17.21 8.72 12.18
CA GLY A 132 17.46 7.68 13.19
C GLY A 132 18.41 6.59 12.69
N ILE A 133 18.24 6.15 11.44
CA ILE A 133 19.16 5.20 10.78
C ILE A 133 20.54 5.84 10.54
N THR A 134 20.60 7.07 10.06
CA THR A 134 21.88 7.78 9.86
C THR A 134 22.69 7.88 11.15
N ASP A 135 22.02 8.16 12.27
CA ASP A 135 22.65 8.29 13.58
C ASP A 135 23.07 6.91 14.16
N ALA A 136 22.27 5.85 13.92
CA ALA A 136 22.52 4.50 14.46
C ALA A 136 23.50 3.67 13.61
N LEU A 137 23.53 3.89 12.30
CA LEU A 137 24.34 3.16 11.31
C LEU A 137 25.14 4.16 10.44
N PRO A 138 26.14 4.85 11.00
CA PRO A 138 26.89 5.87 10.25
C PRO A 138 27.59 5.26 9.03
N GLY A 139 27.39 5.89 7.87
CA GLY A 139 28.05 5.47 6.61
C GLY A 139 27.36 4.34 5.87
N VAL A 140 26.34 3.70 6.43
CA VAL A 140 25.52 2.69 5.72
C VAL A 140 24.68 3.38 4.65
N PRO A 141 24.73 2.94 3.38
CA PRO A 141 23.93 3.52 2.30
C PRO A 141 22.45 3.31 2.54
N GLN A 142 21.65 4.34 2.27
CA GLN A 142 20.21 4.34 2.44
C GLN A 142 19.53 4.64 1.11
N VAL A 143 18.38 3.98 0.86
CA VAL A 143 17.57 4.14 -0.36
C VAL A 143 16.13 4.47 0.01
N LEU A 144 15.51 5.40 -0.69
CA LEU A 144 14.11 5.74 -0.57
C LEU A 144 13.30 5.09 -1.69
N VAL A 145 12.23 4.40 -1.33
CA VAL A 145 11.30 3.75 -2.24
C VAL A 145 9.91 4.36 -2.03
N PHE A 146 9.34 4.93 -3.08
CA PHE A 146 8.15 5.77 -2.99
C PHE A 146 6.90 5.04 -3.44
N ASP A 147 5.83 5.10 -2.65
CA ASP A 147 4.52 4.52 -3.00
C ASP A 147 3.88 5.20 -4.23
N THR A 148 4.29 6.42 -4.55
CA THR A 148 3.78 7.17 -5.70
C THR A 148 4.61 6.97 -6.97
N ALA A 149 5.84 6.44 -6.89
CA ALA A 149 6.77 6.40 -8.02
C ALA A 149 6.27 5.56 -9.18
N PHE A 150 5.68 4.39 -8.92
CA PHE A 150 5.18 3.49 -9.96
C PHE A 150 4.07 4.12 -10.83
N HIS A 151 3.33 5.10 -10.27
CA HIS A 151 2.24 5.82 -10.95
C HIS A 151 2.71 7.02 -11.78
N GLN A 152 4.00 7.38 -11.75
CA GLN A 152 4.51 8.55 -12.48
C GLN A 152 4.53 8.36 -14.02
N THR A 153 4.24 7.15 -14.49
CA THR A 153 4.12 6.83 -15.92
C THR A 153 2.75 7.17 -16.51
N MET A 154 1.78 7.60 -15.70
CA MET A 154 0.46 8.03 -16.17
C MET A 154 0.59 9.18 -17.18
N PRO A 155 -0.17 9.16 -18.28
CA PRO A 155 -0.24 10.29 -19.21
C PRO A 155 -0.92 11.50 -18.56
N ASP A 156 -0.66 12.69 -19.07
CA ASP A 156 -1.12 13.95 -18.48
C ASP A 156 -2.64 14.04 -18.34
N TYR A 157 -3.39 13.59 -19.33
CA TYR A 157 -4.85 13.55 -19.33
C TYR A 157 -5.43 12.56 -18.29
N ALA A 158 -4.64 11.64 -17.73
CA ALA A 158 -5.07 10.72 -16.67
C ALA A 158 -4.75 11.27 -15.27
N TRP A 159 -3.65 12.02 -15.10
CA TRP A 159 -3.28 12.55 -13.80
C TRP A 159 -3.74 13.98 -13.54
N MET A 160 -4.11 14.78 -14.59
CA MET A 160 -4.58 16.14 -14.43
C MET A 160 -6.06 16.16 -13.99
N TYR A 161 -6.38 17.00 -13.01
CA TYR A 161 -7.76 17.29 -12.67
C TYR A 161 -8.31 18.44 -13.51
N PRO A 162 -9.59 18.41 -13.90
CA PRO A 162 -10.22 19.47 -14.69
C PRO A 162 -10.60 20.71 -13.83
N ILE A 163 -9.58 21.31 -13.22
CA ILE A 163 -9.64 22.56 -12.45
C ILE A 163 -8.66 23.56 -13.09
N PRO A 164 -8.70 24.87 -12.75
CA PRO A 164 -7.75 25.83 -13.34
C PRO A 164 -6.32 25.33 -13.27
N TYR A 165 -5.60 25.41 -14.41
CA TYR A 165 -4.25 24.85 -14.56
C TYR A 165 -3.25 25.43 -13.54
N GLU A 166 -3.46 26.69 -13.15
CA GLU A 166 -2.64 27.40 -12.17
C GLU A 166 -2.65 26.72 -10.80
N MET A 167 -3.68 25.91 -10.47
CA MET A 167 -3.72 25.13 -9.23
C MET A 167 -2.69 23.99 -9.26
N TYR A 168 -2.48 23.39 -10.41
CA TYR A 168 -1.40 22.43 -10.60
C TYR A 168 -0.04 23.11 -10.50
N GLU A 169 0.18 24.22 -11.21
CA GLU A 169 1.47 24.93 -11.20
C GLU A 169 1.85 25.43 -9.80
N LYS A 170 0.88 25.96 -9.07
CA LYS A 170 1.12 26.58 -7.75
C LYS A 170 1.22 25.56 -6.60
N TYR A 171 0.41 24.50 -6.64
CA TYR A 171 0.23 23.59 -5.50
C TYR A 171 0.54 22.14 -5.84
N SER A 172 0.97 21.85 -7.06
CA SER A 172 1.22 20.50 -7.56
C SER A 172 -0.01 19.59 -7.43
N ILE A 173 -1.23 20.17 -7.59
CA ILE A 173 -2.48 19.41 -7.51
C ILE A 173 -2.64 18.55 -8.76
N ARG A 174 -2.43 17.26 -8.59
CA ARG A 174 -2.61 16.23 -9.62
C ARG A 174 -2.90 14.88 -8.96
N ARG A 175 -3.29 13.87 -9.76
CA ARG A 175 -3.35 12.48 -9.31
C ARG A 175 -1.94 11.93 -9.16
N TYR A 176 -1.63 11.38 -7.99
CA TYR A 176 -0.37 10.69 -7.67
C TYR A 176 -0.54 9.19 -7.51
N GLY A 177 -1.66 8.75 -6.94
CA GLY A 177 -1.87 7.37 -6.55
C GLY A 177 -1.10 6.99 -5.28
N ALA A 178 -1.31 5.78 -4.82
CA ALA A 178 -0.58 5.18 -3.70
C ALA A 178 -0.52 3.65 -3.83
N HIS A 179 0.14 2.96 -2.89
CA HIS A 179 0.43 1.52 -2.92
C HIS A 179 1.25 1.11 -4.16
N GLY A 180 2.01 2.03 -4.74
CA GLY A 180 2.76 1.78 -5.98
C GLY A 180 3.74 0.64 -5.87
N THR A 181 4.37 0.46 -4.71
CA THR A 181 5.29 -0.65 -4.44
C THR A 181 4.56 -2.01 -4.55
N SER A 182 3.34 -2.11 -3.98
CA SER A 182 2.50 -3.29 -4.10
C SER A 182 2.02 -3.53 -5.53
N HIS A 183 1.48 -2.50 -6.19
CA HIS A 183 1.04 -2.61 -7.59
C HIS A 183 2.17 -3.03 -8.52
N ARG A 184 3.37 -2.48 -8.32
CA ARG A 184 4.58 -2.85 -9.10
C ARG A 184 4.93 -4.31 -8.90
N TYR A 185 4.91 -4.78 -7.66
CA TYR A 185 5.22 -6.18 -7.34
C TYR A 185 4.26 -7.15 -8.04
N VAL A 186 2.95 -7.01 -7.78
CA VAL A 186 1.97 -7.98 -8.29
C VAL A 186 1.79 -7.89 -9.80
N ALA A 187 1.94 -6.70 -10.41
CA ALA A 187 1.95 -6.55 -11.86
C ALA A 187 3.19 -7.22 -12.49
N GLY A 188 4.36 -7.09 -11.86
CA GLY A 188 5.58 -7.77 -12.28
C GLY A 188 5.46 -9.28 -12.21
N GLU A 189 4.91 -9.83 -11.12
CA GLU A 189 4.62 -11.26 -10.97
C GLU A 189 3.62 -11.74 -12.04
N MET A 190 2.58 -10.94 -12.31
CA MET A 190 1.62 -11.28 -13.36
C MET A 190 2.26 -11.27 -14.75
N CYS A 191 3.16 -10.34 -15.06
CA CYS A 191 3.93 -10.34 -16.31
C CYS A 191 4.79 -11.61 -16.44
N LYS A 192 5.43 -12.06 -15.36
CA LYS A 192 6.19 -13.34 -15.35
C LYS A 192 5.28 -14.54 -15.63
N ILE A 193 4.10 -14.59 -15.00
CA ILE A 193 3.10 -15.64 -15.24
C ILE A 193 2.62 -15.64 -16.69
N LEU A 194 2.38 -14.45 -17.27
CA LEU A 194 1.99 -14.31 -18.69
C LEU A 194 3.15 -14.56 -19.66
N GLY A 195 4.39 -14.64 -19.18
CA GLY A 195 5.59 -14.83 -19.98
C GLY A 195 5.97 -13.63 -20.87
N ARG A 196 5.38 -12.46 -20.61
CA ARG A 196 5.60 -11.23 -21.38
C ARG A 196 5.29 -9.99 -20.56
N THR A 197 5.90 -8.86 -20.91
CA THR A 197 5.56 -7.52 -20.40
C THR A 197 4.90 -6.69 -21.51
N GLU A 198 5.49 -6.70 -22.70
CA GLU A 198 4.92 -6.00 -23.85
C GLU A 198 3.56 -6.57 -24.25
N GLY A 199 2.63 -5.70 -24.60
CA GLY A 199 1.25 -6.04 -24.93
C GLY A 199 0.39 -6.48 -23.76
N THR A 200 0.88 -6.43 -22.51
CA THR A 200 0.07 -6.79 -21.32
C THR A 200 -0.91 -5.69 -20.94
N LYS A 201 -2.07 -6.09 -20.47
CA LYS A 201 -3.13 -5.23 -19.93
C LYS A 201 -3.64 -5.85 -18.64
N ILE A 202 -3.16 -5.33 -17.51
CA ILE A 202 -3.38 -5.92 -16.19
C ILE A 202 -4.07 -4.87 -15.32
N ILE A 203 -5.09 -5.31 -14.56
CA ILE A 203 -5.68 -4.50 -13.49
C ILE A 203 -5.26 -5.13 -12.17
N THR A 204 -4.62 -4.35 -11.31
CA THR A 204 -4.21 -4.76 -9.99
C THR A 204 -5.12 -4.13 -8.94
N CYS A 205 -5.72 -4.97 -8.08
CA CYS A 205 -6.67 -4.60 -7.04
C CYS A 205 -6.01 -4.81 -5.67
N HIS A 206 -5.37 -3.78 -5.14
CA HIS A 206 -4.83 -3.75 -3.80
C HIS A 206 -5.94 -3.38 -2.83
N ILE A 207 -6.55 -4.36 -2.18
CA ILE A 207 -7.72 -4.17 -1.33
C ILE A 207 -7.38 -4.52 0.11
N GLY A 208 -7.19 -3.49 0.92
CA GLY A 208 -6.92 -3.57 2.36
C GLY A 208 -7.79 -2.59 3.14
N ASN A 209 -7.34 -2.15 4.31
CA ASN A 209 -8.01 -1.04 5.01
C ASN A 209 -7.89 0.29 4.22
N GLY A 210 -6.76 0.50 3.52
CA GLY A 210 -6.65 1.38 2.36
C GLY A 210 -6.73 0.54 1.09
N SER A 211 -7.42 1.03 0.05
CA SER A 211 -7.67 0.28 -1.19
C SER A 211 -7.41 1.13 -2.42
N SER A 212 -6.78 0.53 -3.43
CA SER A 212 -6.57 1.16 -4.72
C SER A 212 -6.59 0.16 -5.87
N ILE A 213 -7.00 0.64 -7.04
CA ILE A 213 -7.04 -0.11 -8.28
C ILE A 213 -6.11 0.59 -9.26
N SER A 214 -5.25 -0.14 -9.95
CA SER A 214 -4.35 0.42 -10.96
C SER A 214 -4.47 -0.32 -12.29
N ALA A 215 -4.49 0.46 -13.38
CA ALA A 215 -4.42 -0.03 -14.75
C ALA A 215 -2.95 -0.06 -15.19
N VAL A 216 -2.44 -1.24 -15.45
CA VAL A 216 -1.04 -1.46 -15.85
C VAL A 216 -1.01 -2.00 -17.28
N LYS A 217 -0.46 -1.23 -18.20
CA LYS A 217 -0.27 -1.59 -19.60
C LYS A 217 1.22 -1.60 -19.91
N ASP A 218 1.69 -2.68 -20.52
CA ASP A 218 3.11 -2.83 -20.89
C ASP A 218 4.07 -2.62 -19.69
N GLY A 219 3.66 -3.08 -18.49
CA GLY A 219 4.41 -2.92 -17.25
C GLY A 219 4.38 -1.50 -16.65
N LYS A 220 3.63 -0.55 -17.24
CA LYS A 220 3.53 0.85 -16.82
C LYS A 220 2.11 1.20 -16.41
N VAL A 221 1.96 1.97 -15.33
CA VAL A 221 0.65 2.48 -14.93
C VAL A 221 0.18 3.53 -15.92
N ILE A 222 -1.06 3.39 -16.39
CA ILE A 222 -1.73 4.39 -17.22
C ILE A 222 -2.86 5.11 -16.48
N ASP A 223 -3.38 4.54 -15.39
CA ASP A 223 -4.36 5.16 -14.51
C ASP A 223 -4.39 4.46 -13.15
N THR A 224 -4.87 5.15 -12.10
CA THR A 224 -5.05 4.59 -10.76
C THR A 224 -6.20 5.27 -10.02
N SER A 225 -6.83 4.57 -9.09
CA SER A 225 -8.03 5.06 -8.39
C SER A 225 -7.74 6.10 -7.32
N MET A 226 -6.63 5.99 -6.57
CA MET A 226 -6.26 7.03 -5.61
C MET A 226 -5.78 8.28 -6.34
N GLY A 227 -6.10 9.44 -5.77
CA GLY A 227 -5.96 10.73 -6.43
C GLY A 227 -4.78 11.56 -5.95
N PHE A 228 -5.05 12.83 -5.68
CA PHE A 228 -4.14 13.78 -5.05
C PHE A 228 -3.69 13.30 -3.68
N THR A 229 -4.61 12.66 -2.95
CA THR A 229 -4.36 11.99 -1.68
C THR A 229 -4.87 10.54 -1.72
N PRO A 230 -4.52 9.69 -0.75
CA PRO A 230 -5.07 8.34 -0.63
C PRO A 230 -6.55 8.29 -0.22
N LEU A 231 -7.27 9.41 -0.24
CA LEU A 231 -8.71 9.48 0.07
C LEU A 231 -9.58 9.11 -1.13
N ASP A 232 -9.17 9.52 -2.34
CA ASP A 232 -9.90 9.29 -3.60
C ASP A 232 -9.95 7.81 -3.99
N GLY A 233 -10.91 7.42 -4.80
CA GLY A 233 -11.04 6.08 -5.34
C GLY A 233 -12.23 5.31 -4.78
N VAL A 234 -12.02 4.04 -4.45
CA VAL A 234 -13.05 3.16 -3.89
C VAL A 234 -13.28 3.43 -2.41
N GLU A 235 -14.44 3.01 -1.91
CA GLU A 235 -14.70 2.91 -0.46
C GLU A 235 -13.57 2.14 0.23
N MET A 236 -13.22 2.56 1.46
CA MET A 236 -12.17 1.91 2.26
C MET A 236 -12.70 1.65 3.69
N GLY A 237 -11.87 1.17 4.57
CA GLY A 237 -12.27 0.89 5.96
C GLY A 237 -12.94 2.09 6.65
N THR A 238 -12.30 3.25 6.59
CA THR A 238 -12.79 4.52 7.22
C THR A 238 -12.86 5.70 6.26
N ARG A 239 -12.40 5.56 5.01
CA ARG A 239 -12.36 6.64 4.01
C ARG A 239 -13.53 6.51 3.05
N CYS A 240 -14.13 7.65 2.69
CA CYS A 240 -15.29 7.66 1.80
C CYS A 240 -14.99 7.23 0.35
N GLY A 241 -13.73 7.34 -0.11
CA GLY A 241 -13.44 7.26 -1.53
C GLY A 241 -13.99 8.47 -2.31
N SER A 242 -14.18 8.30 -3.61
CA SER A 242 -14.75 9.35 -4.47
C SER A 242 -16.21 9.60 -4.13
N ILE A 243 -16.54 10.85 -3.82
CA ILE A 243 -17.92 11.32 -3.60
C ILE A 243 -18.15 12.57 -4.45
N ASP A 244 -19.41 12.98 -4.62
CA ASP A 244 -19.73 14.27 -5.25
C ASP A 244 -19.12 15.40 -4.40
N PRO A 245 -18.28 16.29 -4.98
CA PRO A 245 -17.66 17.40 -4.24
C PRO A 245 -18.65 18.31 -3.53
N ALA A 246 -19.89 18.45 -4.05
CA ALA A 246 -20.94 19.25 -3.43
C ALA A 246 -21.37 18.71 -2.06
N ILE A 247 -21.21 17.41 -1.80
CA ILE A 247 -21.50 16.81 -0.48
C ILE A 247 -20.59 17.42 0.59
N VAL A 248 -19.34 17.74 0.25
CA VAL A 248 -18.35 18.31 1.19
C VAL A 248 -18.85 19.65 1.73
N THR A 249 -19.20 20.59 0.86
CA THR A 249 -19.71 21.91 1.25
C THR A 249 -21.07 21.80 1.91
N PHE A 250 -21.95 20.92 1.43
CA PHE A 250 -23.26 20.69 2.03
C PHE A 250 -23.14 20.26 3.51
N ILE A 251 -22.30 19.27 3.81
CA ILE A 251 -22.11 18.81 5.20
C ILE A 251 -21.46 19.91 6.05
N MET A 252 -20.45 20.64 5.50
CA MET A 252 -19.81 21.74 6.24
C MET A 252 -20.82 22.80 6.65
N GLU A 253 -21.75 23.17 5.77
CA GLU A 253 -22.77 24.18 6.05
C GLU A 253 -23.82 23.69 7.06
N HIS A 254 -24.32 22.44 6.93
CA HIS A 254 -25.41 21.92 7.76
C HIS A 254 -24.97 21.44 9.13
N GLU A 255 -23.76 20.84 9.21
CA GLU A 255 -23.19 20.32 10.46
C GLU A 255 -22.19 21.30 11.12
N GLY A 256 -21.91 22.44 10.49
CA GLY A 256 -20.96 23.43 11.00
C GLY A 256 -19.52 22.93 11.03
N TYR A 257 -19.14 22.01 10.13
CA TYR A 257 -17.78 21.46 10.12
C TYR A 257 -16.77 22.46 9.56
N THR A 258 -15.67 22.61 10.29
CA THR A 258 -14.47 23.28 9.76
C THR A 258 -13.82 22.41 8.67
N PRO A 259 -12.95 22.97 7.80
CA PRO A 259 -12.19 22.19 6.82
C PRO A 259 -11.42 21.02 7.46
N ALA A 260 -10.80 21.24 8.62
CA ALA A 260 -10.07 20.19 9.36
C ALA A 260 -11.01 19.07 9.83
N LYS A 261 -12.17 19.41 10.41
CA LYS A 261 -13.16 18.41 10.84
C LYS A 261 -13.73 17.66 9.65
N MET A 262 -13.98 18.32 8.52
CA MET A 262 -14.46 17.67 7.31
C MET A 262 -13.42 16.72 6.74
N SER A 263 -12.15 17.08 6.75
CA SER A 263 -11.05 16.19 6.38
C SER A 263 -11.00 14.95 7.29
N ASP A 264 -11.10 15.12 8.60
CA ASP A 264 -11.14 14.01 9.55
C ASP A 264 -12.36 13.10 9.32
N PHE A 265 -13.54 13.68 9.11
CA PHE A 265 -14.77 12.96 8.79
C PHE A 265 -14.59 12.05 7.57
N MET A 266 -14.13 12.60 6.45
CA MET A 266 -13.93 11.85 5.21
C MET A 266 -12.88 10.74 5.34
N ASN A 267 -11.86 10.93 6.17
CA ASN A 267 -10.76 9.98 6.32
C ASN A 267 -10.98 8.93 7.42
N LYS A 268 -11.76 9.25 8.48
CA LYS A 268 -11.80 8.44 9.71
C LYS A 268 -13.19 7.95 10.10
N GLU A 269 -14.27 8.57 9.59
CA GLU A 269 -15.64 8.32 10.03
C GLU A 269 -16.54 7.76 8.92
N CYS A 270 -16.03 7.64 7.70
CA CYS A 270 -16.76 7.19 6.51
C CYS A 270 -16.43 5.72 6.15
N GLY A 271 -16.59 5.38 4.89
CA GLY A 271 -16.29 4.07 4.35
C GLY A 271 -17.10 2.95 4.96
N MET A 272 -16.53 1.75 5.04
CA MET A 272 -17.21 0.58 5.61
C MET A 272 -17.71 0.85 7.04
N LEU A 273 -16.91 1.55 7.86
CA LEU A 273 -17.31 1.98 9.20
C LEU A 273 -18.55 2.86 9.16
N GLY A 274 -18.52 3.92 8.35
CA GLY A 274 -19.62 4.91 8.28
C GLY A 274 -20.91 4.30 7.75
N VAL A 275 -20.84 3.50 6.68
CA VAL A 275 -22.00 2.85 6.07
C VAL A 275 -22.58 1.76 6.98
N SER A 276 -21.73 0.86 7.48
CA SER A 276 -22.18 -0.23 8.35
C SER A 276 -22.59 0.24 9.73
N GLY A 277 -21.89 1.22 10.29
CA GLY A 277 -22.01 1.63 11.70
C GLY A 277 -21.45 0.60 12.68
N ILE A 278 -20.59 -0.35 12.21
CA ILE A 278 -20.09 -1.47 13.01
C ILE A 278 -18.57 -1.36 13.18
N SER A 279 -17.81 -1.46 12.09
CA SER A 279 -16.35 -1.56 12.12
C SER A 279 -15.73 -1.17 10.78
N SER A 280 -14.46 -0.81 10.81
CA SER A 280 -13.60 -0.69 9.63
C SER A 280 -12.89 -2.00 9.26
N ASP A 281 -12.99 -3.02 10.12
CA ASP A 281 -12.37 -4.32 9.90
C ASP A 281 -13.32 -5.22 9.09
N SER A 282 -12.84 -5.71 7.95
CA SER A 282 -13.63 -6.55 7.06
C SER A 282 -14.11 -7.84 7.72
N ARG A 283 -13.38 -8.37 8.71
CA ARG A 283 -13.76 -9.59 9.44
C ARG A 283 -15.02 -9.36 10.28
N ASP A 284 -15.16 -8.19 10.89
CA ASP A 284 -16.36 -7.81 11.65
C ASP A 284 -17.54 -7.61 10.71
N ILE A 285 -17.29 -7.01 9.53
CA ILE A 285 -18.31 -6.83 8.50
C ILE A 285 -18.79 -8.19 7.97
N GLU A 286 -17.88 -9.12 7.65
CA GLU A 286 -18.22 -10.49 7.25
C GLU A 286 -19.06 -11.20 8.31
N ALA A 287 -18.66 -11.10 9.58
CA ALA A 287 -19.42 -11.70 10.69
C ALA A 287 -20.83 -11.09 10.85
N ALA A 288 -20.99 -9.79 10.58
CA ALA A 288 -22.28 -9.11 10.59
C ALA A 288 -23.17 -9.53 9.40
N ILE A 289 -22.58 -9.67 8.21
CA ILE A 289 -23.28 -10.17 7.00
C ILE A 289 -23.86 -11.56 7.26
N LEU A 290 -23.09 -12.47 7.85
CA LEU A 290 -23.54 -13.81 8.19
C LEU A 290 -24.72 -13.83 9.19
N LYS A 291 -24.85 -12.76 10.00
CA LYS A 291 -26.01 -12.56 10.91
C LYS A 291 -27.18 -11.83 10.24
N GLY A 292 -27.07 -11.51 8.96
CA GLY A 292 -28.12 -10.87 8.19
C GLY A 292 -28.17 -9.33 8.34
N ASP A 293 -27.09 -8.68 8.79
CA ASP A 293 -27.04 -7.23 8.88
C ASP A 293 -27.08 -6.57 7.50
N LYS A 294 -28.09 -5.71 7.30
CA LYS A 294 -28.35 -5.07 6.00
C LYS A 294 -27.33 -3.97 5.68
N ARG A 295 -26.87 -3.22 6.69
CA ARG A 295 -25.90 -2.14 6.47
C ARG A 295 -24.52 -2.66 6.22
N ALA A 296 -24.11 -3.74 6.91
CA ALA A 296 -22.86 -4.44 6.62
C ALA A 296 -22.85 -5.02 5.18
N THR A 297 -24.00 -5.61 4.76
CA THR A 297 -24.19 -6.08 3.38
C THR A 297 -24.11 -4.95 2.37
N LEU A 298 -24.70 -3.78 2.68
CA LEU A 298 -24.65 -2.60 1.83
C LEU A 298 -23.21 -2.09 1.66
N ALA A 299 -22.44 -1.95 2.74
CA ALA A 299 -21.05 -1.54 2.70
C ALA A 299 -20.20 -2.47 1.80
N ALA A 300 -20.30 -3.77 2.00
CA ALA A 300 -19.60 -4.75 1.16
C ALA A 300 -20.02 -4.65 -0.33
N ASN A 301 -21.29 -4.39 -0.61
CA ASN A 301 -21.79 -4.22 -1.97
C ASN A 301 -21.29 -2.92 -2.62
N ILE A 302 -21.19 -1.82 -1.87
CA ILE A 302 -20.66 -0.53 -2.36
C ILE A 302 -19.20 -0.75 -2.80
N LEU A 303 -18.37 -1.32 -1.94
CA LEU A 303 -16.95 -1.58 -2.25
C LEU A 303 -16.82 -2.46 -3.52
N ALA A 304 -17.50 -3.60 -3.54
CA ALA A 304 -17.44 -4.51 -4.69
C ALA A 304 -17.93 -3.84 -5.99
N TYR A 305 -18.99 -3.06 -5.94
CA TYR A 305 -19.55 -2.33 -7.08
C TYR A 305 -18.58 -1.27 -7.60
N GLN A 306 -17.94 -0.51 -6.71
CA GLN A 306 -16.96 0.49 -7.11
C GLN A 306 -15.71 -0.16 -7.74
N ILE A 307 -15.20 -1.27 -7.18
CA ILE A 307 -14.09 -2.03 -7.79
C ILE A 307 -14.47 -2.48 -9.20
N LYS A 308 -15.67 -3.05 -9.37
CA LYS A 308 -16.20 -3.47 -10.68
C LYS A 308 -16.24 -2.32 -11.68
N LYS A 309 -16.68 -1.13 -11.25
CA LYS A 309 -16.69 0.07 -12.11
C LYS A 309 -15.28 0.48 -12.55
N TYR A 310 -14.30 0.44 -11.65
CA TYR A 310 -12.90 0.72 -12.00
C TYR A 310 -12.34 -0.31 -12.98
N ILE A 311 -12.63 -1.60 -12.78
CA ILE A 311 -12.24 -2.64 -13.73
C ILE A 311 -12.82 -2.35 -15.13
N GLY A 312 -14.10 -1.98 -15.19
CA GLY A 312 -14.75 -1.63 -16.46
C GLY A 312 -14.13 -0.42 -17.14
N SER A 313 -13.93 0.68 -16.41
CA SER A 313 -13.34 1.92 -16.94
C SER A 313 -11.89 1.70 -17.41
N TYR A 314 -11.11 0.97 -16.64
CA TYR A 314 -9.71 0.68 -16.97
C TYR A 314 -9.55 -0.30 -18.13
N THR A 315 -10.48 -1.25 -18.26
CA THR A 315 -10.54 -2.12 -19.45
C THR A 315 -10.77 -1.29 -20.72
N ALA A 316 -11.65 -0.30 -20.65
CA ALA A 316 -11.87 0.64 -21.76
C ALA A 316 -10.63 1.51 -22.03
N ALA A 317 -10.01 2.07 -21.00
CA ALA A 317 -8.80 2.90 -21.11
C ALA A 317 -7.62 2.14 -21.72
N MET A 318 -7.45 0.85 -21.39
CA MET A 318 -6.41 -0.01 -21.96
C MET A 318 -6.77 -0.61 -23.31
N ASN A 319 -8.03 -0.46 -23.77
CA ASN A 319 -8.56 -1.16 -24.95
C ASN A 319 -8.41 -2.69 -24.83
N GLY A 320 -8.89 -3.24 -23.70
CA GLY A 320 -8.89 -4.68 -23.40
C GLY A 320 -8.29 -5.01 -22.05
N LEU A 321 -8.31 -6.30 -21.71
CA LEU A 321 -7.85 -6.81 -20.41
C LEU A 321 -7.32 -8.25 -20.58
N ASP A 322 -6.13 -8.55 -20.04
CA ASP A 322 -5.56 -9.89 -19.98
C ASP A 322 -5.80 -10.52 -18.60
N ALA A 323 -5.61 -9.74 -17.52
CA ALA A 323 -5.70 -10.26 -16.17
C ALA A 323 -6.17 -9.23 -15.13
N ILE A 324 -6.85 -9.74 -14.10
CA ILE A 324 -7.15 -9.06 -12.83
C ILE A 324 -6.35 -9.75 -11.75
N VAL A 325 -5.69 -8.96 -10.91
CA VAL A 325 -4.93 -9.46 -9.75
C VAL A 325 -5.51 -8.89 -8.47
N PHE A 326 -5.97 -9.75 -7.57
CA PHE A 326 -6.38 -9.40 -6.21
C PHE A 326 -5.19 -9.57 -5.26
N THR A 327 -4.98 -8.57 -4.38
CA THR A 327 -3.88 -8.55 -3.43
C THR A 327 -4.23 -7.72 -2.18
N ALA A 328 -3.37 -7.71 -1.21
CA ALA A 328 -3.54 -7.10 0.11
C ALA A 328 -4.63 -7.73 0.97
N GLY A 329 -4.79 -7.26 2.20
CA GLY A 329 -5.53 -7.93 3.25
C GLY A 329 -6.90 -8.50 2.85
N MET A 330 -7.81 -7.68 2.35
CA MET A 330 -9.13 -8.15 1.87
C MET A 330 -9.02 -8.84 0.52
N GLY A 331 -8.21 -8.33 -0.41
CA GLY A 331 -8.01 -8.94 -1.72
C GLY A 331 -7.51 -10.38 -1.64
N GLU A 332 -6.61 -10.65 -0.69
CA GLU A 332 -6.01 -11.96 -0.45
C GLU A 332 -6.93 -12.91 0.34
N ASN A 333 -7.67 -12.39 1.31
CA ASN A 333 -8.33 -13.24 2.30
C ASN A 333 -9.86 -13.32 2.16
N ASN A 334 -10.52 -12.31 1.55
CA ASN A 334 -11.97 -12.26 1.46
C ASN A 334 -12.49 -12.82 0.13
N THR A 335 -12.94 -14.06 0.17
CA THR A 335 -13.44 -14.79 -1.01
C THR A 335 -14.76 -14.22 -1.52
N GLU A 336 -15.63 -13.74 -0.62
CA GLU A 336 -16.92 -13.17 -0.96
C GLU A 336 -16.75 -11.83 -1.71
N LEU A 337 -15.78 -11.02 -1.31
CA LEU A 337 -15.46 -9.79 -2.02
C LEU A 337 -15.05 -10.09 -3.47
N ARG A 338 -14.15 -11.04 -3.69
CA ARG A 338 -13.70 -11.40 -5.05
C ARG A 338 -14.86 -11.93 -5.91
N GLU A 339 -15.72 -12.77 -5.32
CA GLU A 339 -16.93 -13.26 -5.99
C GLU A 339 -17.88 -12.10 -6.35
N ARG A 340 -18.18 -11.20 -5.42
CA ARG A 340 -19.05 -10.02 -5.67
C ARG A 340 -18.49 -9.14 -6.78
N VAL A 341 -17.17 -8.93 -6.82
CA VAL A 341 -16.51 -8.14 -7.87
C VAL A 341 -16.62 -8.83 -9.23
N CYS A 342 -16.36 -10.13 -9.31
CA CYS A 342 -16.32 -10.85 -10.59
C CYS A 342 -17.70 -11.31 -11.10
N ARG A 343 -18.75 -11.24 -10.25
CA ARG A 343 -20.12 -11.65 -10.63
C ARG A 343 -20.65 -10.75 -11.75
N ASP A 344 -21.36 -11.34 -12.72
CA ASP A 344 -21.98 -10.63 -13.85
C ASP A 344 -20.95 -9.83 -14.70
N MET A 345 -19.77 -10.41 -14.93
CA MET A 345 -18.72 -9.82 -15.78
C MET A 345 -18.31 -10.73 -16.96
N GLU A 346 -19.14 -11.72 -17.29
CA GLU A 346 -18.87 -12.67 -18.38
C GLU A 346 -18.77 -11.99 -19.75
N TYR A 347 -19.44 -10.86 -19.95
CA TYR A 347 -19.33 -10.08 -21.18
C TYR A 347 -17.93 -9.48 -21.40
N PHE A 348 -17.14 -9.27 -20.35
CA PHE A 348 -15.72 -8.97 -20.45
C PHE A 348 -14.85 -10.22 -20.65
N GLY A 349 -15.45 -11.41 -20.58
CA GLY A 349 -14.74 -12.69 -20.63
C GLY A 349 -14.15 -13.11 -19.29
N ILE A 350 -14.66 -12.57 -18.18
CA ILE A 350 -14.23 -12.92 -16.81
C ILE A 350 -15.16 -14.02 -16.29
N LYS A 351 -14.58 -15.17 -15.90
CA LYS A 351 -15.29 -16.27 -15.25
C LYS A 351 -14.48 -16.76 -14.06
N LEU A 352 -14.99 -16.48 -12.86
CA LEU A 352 -14.39 -16.94 -11.61
C LEU A 352 -14.73 -18.41 -11.36
N ASP A 353 -13.75 -19.20 -10.93
CA ASP A 353 -13.98 -20.52 -10.35
C ASP A 353 -14.38 -20.34 -8.87
N ASN A 354 -15.69 -20.33 -8.63
CA ASN A 354 -16.26 -20.08 -7.31
C ASN A 354 -15.88 -21.16 -6.28
N GLU A 355 -15.73 -22.41 -6.69
CA GLU A 355 -15.33 -23.50 -5.79
C GLU A 355 -13.88 -23.34 -5.34
N LEU A 356 -12.99 -23.05 -6.29
CA LEU A 356 -11.58 -22.79 -5.97
C LEU A 356 -11.44 -21.50 -5.17
N ASN A 357 -12.14 -20.42 -5.57
CA ASN A 357 -12.12 -19.17 -4.83
C ASN A 357 -12.54 -19.35 -3.36
N ALA A 358 -13.60 -20.10 -3.09
CA ALA A 358 -14.07 -20.38 -1.73
C ALA A 358 -13.02 -21.09 -0.86
N LYS A 359 -12.21 -21.97 -1.45
CA LYS A 359 -11.12 -22.68 -0.76
C LYS A 359 -9.95 -21.76 -0.39
N MET A 360 -9.83 -20.59 -1.02
CA MET A 360 -8.75 -19.60 -0.79
C MET A 360 -9.09 -18.59 0.31
N HIS A 361 -10.00 -18.91 1.21
CA HIS A 361 -10.29 -18.07 2.38
C HIS A 361 -9.15 -18.17 3.40
N HIS A 362 -8.52 -17.03 3.73
CA HIS A 362 -7.34 -16.96 4.59
C HIS A 362 -6.18 -17.89 4.20
N GLN A 363 -6.03 -18.16 2.90
CA GLN A 363 -4.93 -18.93 2.34
C GLN A 363 -4.23 -18.15 1.22
N PRO A 364 -3.42 -17.14 1.54
CA PRO A 364 -2.80 -16.25 0.57
C PRO A 364 -1.67 -16.97 -0.18
N ASN A 365 -2.02 -17.59 -1.31
CA ASN A 365 -1.07 -18.21 -2.22
C ASN A 365 -1.24 -17.63 -3.62
N THR A 366 -0.19 -17.63 -4.42
CA THR A 366 -0.31 -17.29 -5.84
C THR A 366 -1.10 -18.38 -6.55
N VAL A 367 -2.32 -18.05 -6.98
CA VAL A 367 -3.23 -19.00 -7.60
C VAL A 367 -4.12 -18.34 -8.65
N LYS A 368 -4.33 -19.04 -9.77
CA LYS A 368 -5.31 -18.66 -10.79
C LYS A 368 -6.72 -19.03 -10.29
N LEU A 369 -7.55 -18.02 -10.14
CA LEU A 369 -8.93 -18.16 -9.65
C LEU A 369 -9.99 -18.21 -10.75
N SER A 370 -9.62 -17.94 -12.00
CA SER A 370 -10.53 -18.03 -13.14
C SER A 370 -10.59 -19.45 -13.71
N THR A 371 -11.73 -19.79 -14.29
CA THR A 371 -11.92 -21.04 -15.05
C THR A 371 -11.01 -21.11 -16.27
N GLU A 372 -10.79 -22.30 -16.82
CA GLU A 372 -9.91 -22.47 -18.00
C GLU A 372 -10.47 -21.80 -19.27
N ASP A 373 -11.79 -21.69 -19.38
CA ASP A 373 -12.46 -21.03 -20.51
C ASP A 373 -12.64 -19.50 -20.31
N SER A 374 -12.15 -18.96 -19.20
CA SER A 374 -12.11 -17.51 -18.97
C SER A 374 -11.11 -16.85 -19.92
N LYS A 375 -11.56 -15.87 -20.70
CA LYS A 375 -10.68 -15.08 -21.59
C LYS A 375 -9.77 -14.14 -20.85
N VAL A 376 -10.26 -13.56 -19.76
CA VAL A 376 -9.51 -12.72 -18.83
C VAL A 376 -9.17 -13.56 -17.62
N GLN A 377 -7.90 -13.63 -17.28
CA GLN A 377 -7.45 -14.38 -16.10
C GLN A 377 -7.74 -13.60 -14.83
N VAL A 378 -8.17 -14.30 -13.78
CA VAL A 378 -8.30 -13.75 -12.41
C VAL A 378 -7.31 -14.47 -11.52
N TRP A 379 -6.47 -13.69 -10.85
CA TRP A 379 -5.40 -14.21 -10.00
C TRP A 379 -5.47 -13.66 -8.59
N LEU A 380 -5.08 -14.48 -7.64
CA LEU A 380 -4.67 -14.09 -6.29
C LEU A 380 -3.15 -14.10 -6.26
N ILE A 381 -2.54 -12.96 -5.98
CA ILE A 381 -1.07 -12.83 -5.82
C ILE A 381 -0.83 -12.03 -4.54
N PRO A 382 -0.35 -12.68 -3.47
CA PRO A 382 0.00 -11.97 -2.24
C PRO A 382 1.08 -10.91 -2.51
N THR A 383 0.88 -9.70 -1.96
CA THR A 383 1.87 -8.62 -2.12
C THR A 383 3.09 -8.86 -1.23
N ASN A 384 4.23 -8.34 -1.67
CA ASN A 384 5.48 -8.33 -0.90
C ASN A 384 6.24 -7.02 -1.15
N GLU A 385 5.76 -5.96 -0.50
CA GLU A 385 6.30 -4.60 -0.67
C GLU A 385 7.75 -4.51 -0.14
N GLU A 386 8.03 -5.18 0.97
CA GLU A 386 9.35 -5.16 1.59
C GLU A 386 10.41 -5.84 0.71
N LEU A 387 10.03 -6.87 -0.03
CA LEU A 387 10.91 -7.52 -1.01
C LEU A 387 11.28 -6.55 -2.14
N VAL A 388 10.34 -5.77 -2.62
CA VAL A 388 10.59 -4.73 -3.64
C VAL A 388 11.56 -3.69 -3.12
N ILE A 389 11.37 -3.23 -1.87
CA ILE A 389 12.25 -2.26 -1.23
C ILE A 389 13.67 -2.84 -1.07
N ALA A 390 13.77 -4.09 -0.61
CA ALA A 390 15.08 -4.75 -0.47
C ALA A 390 15.81 -4.90 -1.81
N SER A 391 15.07 -5.30 -2.86
CA SER A 391 15.61 -5.48 -4.21
C SER A 391 16.09 -4.16 -4.84
N ASP A 392 15.29 -3.09 -4.74
CA ASP A 392 15.70 -1.76 -5.22
C ASP A 392 16.91 -1.24 -4.45
N THR A 393 16.93 -1.47 -3.13
CA THR A 393 18.04 -1.07 -2.28
C THR A 393 19.34 -1.77 -2.70
N GLU A 394 19.29 -3.09 -2.87
CA GLU A 394 20.45 -3.86 -3.34
C GLU A 394 20.94 -3.38 -4.71
N ARG A 395 20.02 -3.24 -5.67
CA ARG A 395 20.35 -2.78 -7.02
C ARG A 395 21.05 -1.42 -6.98
N LEU A 396 20.45 -0.44 -6.34
CA LEU A 396 21.00 0.93 -6.31
C LEU A 396 22.32 1.01 -5.54
N VAL A 397 22.53 0.24 -4.48
CA VAL A 397 23.78 0.26 -3.72
C VAL A 397 24.92 -0.38 -4.50
N LYS A 398 24.65 -1.37 -5.36
CA LYS A 398 25.67 -2.02 -6.21
C LYS A 398 26.04 -1.22 -7.47
N GLU A 399 25.16 -0.29 -7.92
CA GLU A 399 25.44 0.70 -8.97
C GLU A 399 26.39 1.82 -8.47
#